data_1639e8ec6f7099480fc4827aa824a415
#
_entry.id   1639e8ec6f7099480fc4827aa824a415
#
_cell.length_a   1.000
_cell.length_b   1.000
_cell.length_c   1.000
_cell.angle_alpha   90.00
_cell.angle_beta   90.00
_cell.angle_gamma   90.00
#
_symmetry.space_group_name_H-M   'P 1'
#
loop_
_entity.id
_entity.type
_entity.pdbx_description
1 polymer ?
#
loop_
_entity_poly.entity_id
_entity_poly.type
_entity_poly.pdbx_seq_one_letter_code
_entity_poly.pdbx_strand_id
1 'polypeptide(L)'
;MFRGALREAVTGLFSQVDIAEAGTFEEVTDLAERGGDVDLILLDLSMPGVRGFSGLMYLRAQYPSLPVVVVSANDDPTVIRRCMEFGASGFIPKTLGVEAMRTAIARVLEGGVWTPPDVDLKAGTDAETADLMARLATLTPQQVRVLMMLSEGLLNKQIAYNLTVSEATVKAHVSAILQKLNVESRTQAVIAAAKIESGQWPQA
;
A
#
# COMPACT_ATOMS: atom_id res chain seq x y z
N MET A 1 18.02 -10.65 6.93
CA MET A 1 18.63 -11.15 5.66
C MET A 1 18.13 -10.33 4.46
N PHE A 2 16.86 -10.18 4.20
CA PHE A 2 16.33 -9.46 3.01
C PHE A 2 16.65 -7.96 2.97
N ARG A 3 16.52 -7.21 4.09
CA ARG A 3 16.91 -5.78 4.16
C ARG A 3 18.36 -5.54 3.76
N GLY A 4 19.28 -6.47 4.11
CA GLY A 4 20.67 -6.40 3.67
C GLY A 4 20.83 -6.47 2.15
N ALA A 5 20.08 -7.37 1.49
CA ALA A 5 20.09 -7.50 0.04
C ALA A 5 19.53 -6.25 -0.65
N LEU A 6 18.44 -5.67 -0.12
CA LEU A 6 17.91 -4.39 -0.63
C LEU A 6 18.91 -3.24 -0.46
N ARG A 7 19.56 -3.14 0.71
CA ARG A 7 20.59 -2.13 0.94
C ARG A 7 21.74 -2.31 -0.06
N GLU A 8 22.23 -3.54 -0.26
CA GLU A 8 23.26 -3.84 -1.25
C GLU A 8 22.83 -3.48 -2.68
N ALA A 9 21.58 -3.76 -3.04
CA ALA A 9 21.03 -3.38 -4.34
C ALA A 9 21.05 -1.85 -4.53
N VAL A 10 20.58 -1.08 -3.54
CA VAL A 10 20.52 0.38 -3.59
C VAL A 10 21.92 1.01 -3.59
N THR A 11 22.81 0.59 -2.66
CA THR A 11 24.17 1.13 -2.59
C THR A 11 25.04 0.78 -3.80
N GLY A 12 24.70 -0.30 -4.50
CA GLY A 12 25.35 -0.64 -5.76
C GLY A 12 24.92 0.22 -6.96
N LEU A 13 23.81 0.97 -6.85
CA LEU A 13 23.35 1.88 -7.91
C LEU A 13 23.94 3.29 -7.77
N PHE A 14 24.17 3.75 -6.54
CA PHE A 14 24.51 5.14 -6.26
C PHE A 14 25.76 5.22 -5.39
N SER A 15 26.69 6.10 -5.73
CA SER A 15 27.89 6.38 -4.94
C SER A 15 27.58 7.12 -3.62
N GLN A 16 26.49 7.87 -3.61
CA GLN A 16 25.94 8.56 -2.44
C GLN A 16 24.44 8.32 -2.40
N VAL A 17 23.96 7.68 -1.33
CA VAL A 17 22.55 7.40 -1.09
C VAL A 17 22.29 7.44 0.40
N ASP A 18 21.25 8.15 0.81
CA ASP A 18 20.75 8.11 2.18
C ASP A 18 19.63 7.06 2.28
N ILE A 19 19.77 6.10 3.18
CA ILE A 19 18.83 5.00 3.37
C ILE A 19 18.28 5.06 4.78
N ALA A 20 17.03 5.49 4.91
CA ALA A 20 16.26 5.38 6.14
C ALA A 20 15.53 4.04 6.20
N GLU A 21 15.52 3.42 7.38
CA GLU A 21 14.81 2.16 7.61
C GLU A 21 13.70 2.36 8.63
N ALA A 22 12.53 1.78 8.36
CA ALA A 22 11.37 1.76 9.24
C ALA A 22 10.99 0.33 9.61
N GLY A 23 10.61 0.10 10.85
CA GLY A 23 10.12 -1.18 11.35
C GLY A 23 8.61 -1.27 11.38
N THR A 24 7.91 -0.13 11.38
CA THR A 24 6.45 -0.01 11.40
C THR A 24 5.97 0.98 10.35
N PHE A 25 4.69 0.90 10.01
CA PHE A 25 4.09 1.85 9.05
C PHE A 25 4.05 3.29 9.60
N GLU A 26 3.91 3.45 10.90
CA GLU A 26 3.98 4.77 11.55
C GLU A 26 5.35 5.42 11.35
N GLU A 27 6.43 4.65 11.53
CA GLU A 27 7.78 5.12 11.23
C GLU A 27 7.97 5.49 9.75
N VAL A 28 7.36 4.74 8.81
CA VAL A 28 7.38 5.08 7.37
C VAL A 28 6.73 6.43 7.13
N THR A 29 5.55 6.66 7.71
CA THR A 29 4.83 7.94 7.56
C THR A 29 5.61 9.09 8.18
N ASP A 30 6.19 8.90 9.36
CA ASP A 30 7.02 9.88 10.05
C ASP A 30 8.27 10.26 9.23
N LEU A 31 8.94 9.29 8.64
CA LEU A 31 10.10 9.52 7.78
C LEU A 31 9.70 10.25 6.49
N ALA A 32 8.58 9.88 5.88
CA ALA A 32 8.09 10.54 4.68
C ALA A 32 7.65 12.00 4.95
N GLU A 33 7.14 12.30 6.15
CA GLU A 33 6.74 13.65 6.54
C GLU A 33 7.93 14.54 6.93
N ARG A 34 8.95 13.98 7.61
CA ARG A 34 10.10 14.71 8.14
C ARG A 34 11.31 14.72 7.21
N GLY A 35 11.40 13.76 6.32
CA GLY A 35 12.62 13.36 5.63
C GLY A 35 13.04 14.20 4.43
N GLY A 36 12.40 15.32 4.11
CA GLY A 36 12.78 16.11 2.95
C GLY A 36 12.53 15.36 1.62
N ASP A 37 13.47 15.38 0.70
CA ASP A 37 13.32 14.77 -0.63
C ASP A 37 13.53 13.25 -0.58
N VAL A 38 12.44 12.51 -0.35
CA VAL A 38 12.41 11.05 -0.51
C VAL A 38 12.18 10.71 -1.98
N ASP A 39 13.11 10.01 -2.60
CA ASP A 39 13.03 9.63 -4.03
C ASP A 39 12.25 8.33 -4.25
N LEU A 40 12.21 7.43 -3.27
CA LEU A 40 11.61 6.10 -3.40
C LEU A 40 11.24 5.52 -2.03
N ILE A 41 10.08 4.86 -1.95
CA ILE A 41 9.71 4.00 -0.83
C ILE A 41 9.71 2.53 -1.28
N LEU A 42 10.42 1.68 -0.53
CA LEU A 42 10.35 0.22 -0.64
C LEU A 42 9.44 -0.29 0.49
N LEU A 43 8.20 -0.65 0.17
CA LEU A 43 7.16 -1.00 1.13
C LEU A 43 6.98 -2.51 1.27
N ASP A 44 7.17 -3.04 2.47
CA ASP A 44 6.81 -4.42 2.80
C ASP A 44 5.32 -4.50 3.17
N LEU A 45 4.53 -5.31 2.46
CA LEU A 45 3.11 -5.52 2.77
C LEU A 45 2.87 -6.26 4.10
N SER A 46 3.90 -6.91 4.64
CA SER A 46 3.81 -7.71 5.88
C SER A 46 4.33 -6.95 7.11
N MET A 47 4.62 -5.65 6.98
CA MET A 47 5.15 -4.87 8.10
C MET A 47 4.06 -4.54 9.13
N PRO A 48 4.40 -4.39 10.42
CA PRO A 48 3.46 -3.95 11.45
C PRO A 48 2.80 -2.61 11.10
N GLY A 49 1.47 -2.52 11.32
CA GLY A 49 0.67 -1.34 10.98
C GLY A 49 0.16 -1.32 9.53
N VAL A 50 0.54 -2.29 8.71
CA VAL A 50 -0.03 -2.50 7.36
C VAL A 50 -0.89 -3.76 7.36
N ARG A 51 -2.06 -3.68 6.75
CA ARG A 51 -2.90 -4.85 6.43
C ARG A 51 -3.17 -4.88 4.94
N GLY A 52 -2.73 -5.94 4.27
CA GLY A 52 -2.88 -6.07 2.84
C GLY A 52 -2.32 -4.86 2.09
N PHE A 53 -3.13 -4.21 1.28
CA PHE A 53 -2.71 -3.07 0.45
C PHE A 53 -2.91 -1.69 1.11
N SER A 54 -3.37 -1.64 2.36
CA SER A 54 -3.75 -0.38 3.02
C SER A 54 -2.59 0.62 3.12
N GLY A 55 -1.38 0.16 3.39
CA GLY A 55 -0.18 1.00 3.42
C GLY A 55 0.14 1.62 2.07
N LEU A 56 0.05 0.83 0.99
CA LEU A 56 0.23 1.31 -0.38
C LEU A 56 -0.83 2.36 -0.73
N MET A 57 -2.11 2.07 -0.46
CA MET A 57 -3.22 3.00 -0.70
C MET A 57 -3.00 4.34 0.02
N TYR A 58 -2.59 4.29 1.29
CA TYR A 58 -2.30 5.50 2.06
C TYR A 58 -1.17 6.32 1.43
N LEU A 59 -0.02 5.69 1.14
CA LEU A 59 1.14 6.36 0.55
C LEU A 59 0.81 6.98 -0.81
N ARG A 60 0.07 6.26 -1.66
CA ARG A 60 -0.34 6.79 -2.97
C ARG A 60 -1.32 7.95 -2.87
N ALA A 61 -2.24 7.93 -1.87
CA ALA A 61 -3.17 9.02 -1.63
C ALA A 61 -2.47 10.26 -1.01
N GLN A 62 -1.48 10.06 -0.12
CA GLN A 62 -0.77 11.12 0.58
C GLN A 62 0.36 11.72 -0.27
N TYR A 63 1.10 10.88 -0.99
CA TYR A 63 2.29 11.25 -1.77
C TYR A 63 2.16 10.76 -3.23
N PRO A 64 1.27 11.34 -4.04
CA PRO A 64 0.95 10.84 -5.38
C PRO A 64 2.15 10.87 -6.36
N SER A 65 3.11 11.75 -6.15
CA SER A 65 4.32 11.86 -6.97
C SER A 65 5.47 10.96 -6.52
N LEU A 66 5.44 10.45 -5.27
CA LEU A 66 6.51 9.63 -4.71
C LEU A 66 6.37 8.19 -5.20
N PRO A 67 7.38 7.62 -5.88
CA PRO A 67 7.35 6.22 -6.29
C PRO A 67 7.31 5.29 -5.07
N VAL A 68 6.40 4.31 -5.12
CA VAL A 68 6.31 3.25 -4.12
C VAL A 68 6.50 1.91 -4.80
N VAL A 69 7.53 1.18 -4.43
CA VAL A 69 7.77 -0.20 -4.86
C VAL A 69 7.37 -1.14 -3.72
N VAL A 70 6.47 -2.05 -4.02
CA VAL A 70 6.06 -3.07 -3.07
C VAL A 70 7.12 -4.17 -3.02
N VAL A 71 7.44 -4.62 -1.82
CA VAL A 71 8.36 -5.72 -1.57
C VAL A 71 7.62 -6.78 -0.78
N SER A 72 7.49 -8.01 -1.30
CA SER A 72 6.68 -9.04 -0.65
C SER A 72 7.26 -10.45 -0.81
N ALA A 73 7.01 -11.31 0.18
CA ALA A 73 7.26 -12.75 0.08
C ALA A 73 6.15 -13.47 -0.70
N ASN A 74 4.97 -12.86 -0.80
CA ASN A 74 3.87 -13.37 -1.62
C ASN A 74 4.00 -12.79 -3.02
N ASP A 75 4.37 -13.62 -3.98
CA ASP A 75 4.57 -13.31 -5.39
C ASP A 75 3.43 -13.81 -6.30
N ASP A 76 2.26 -14.09 -5.73
CA ASP A 76 1.06 -14.44 -6.49
C ASP A 76 0.75 -13.35 -7.53
N PRO A 77 0.57 -13.73 -8.82
CA PRO A 77 0.27 -12.77 -9.89
C PRO A 77 -0.95 -11.87 -9.59
N THR A 78 -1.94 -12.37 -8.85
CA THR A 78 -3.09 -11.57 -8.43
C THR A 78 -2.71 -10.48 -7.45
N VAL A 79 -1.82 -10.77 -6.49
CA VAL A 79 -1.30 -9.78 -5.54
C VAL A 79 -0.49 -8.72 -6.29
N ILE A 80 0.36 -9.14 -7.22
CA ILE A 80 1.18 -8.22 -8.02
C ILE A 80 0.28 -7.27 -8.83
N ARG A 81 -0.71 -7.81 -9.56
CA ARG A 81 -1.68 -6.99 -10.33
C ARG A 81 -2.36 -5.96 -9.44
N ARG A 82 -2.88 -6.37 -8.27
CA ARG A 82 -3.53 -5.46 -7.34
C ARG A 82 -2.60 -4.35 -6.83
N CYS A 83 -1.34 -4.66 -6.53
CA CYS A 83 -0.36 -3.63 -6.20
C CYS A 83 -0.25 -2.59 -7.32
N MET A 84 -0.17 -3.04 -8.56
CA MET A 84 -0.06 -2.15 -9.73
C MET A 84 -1.34 -1.33 -9.94
N GLU A 85 -2.52 -1.93 -9.77
CA GLU A 85 -3.82 -1.25 -9.84
C GLU A 85 -3.99 -0.20 -8.74
N PHE A 86 -3.45 -0.42 -7.53
CA PHE A 86 -3.35 0.59 -6.46
C PHE A 86 -2.24 1.62 -6.68
N GLY A 87 -1.57 1.60 -7.83
CA GLY A 87 -0.60 2.61 -8.23
C GLY A 87 0.80 2.40 -7.69
N ALA A 88 1.19 1.16 -7.36
CA ALA A 88 2.59 0.86 -7.12
C ALA A 88 3.42 1.16 -8.37
N SER A 89 4.61 1.71 -8.19
CA SER A 89 5.57 1.92 -9.27
C SER A 89 6.34 0.66 -9.61
N GLY A 90 6.27 -0.36 -8.76
CA GLY A 90 6.84 -1.66 -9.03
C GLY A 90 6.54 -2.67 -7.92
N PHE A 91 6.87 -3.94 -8.21
CA PHE A 91 6.75 -5.05 -7.27
C PHE A 91 8.01 -5.91 -7.31
N ILE A 92 8.66 -6.09 -6.17
CA ILE A 92 9.88 -6.90 -6.01
C ILE A 92 9.56 -8.10 -5.11
N PRO A 93 9.55 -9.34 -5.64
CA PRO A 93 9.51 -10.54 -4.81
C PRO A 93 10.73 -10.62 -3.88
N LYS A 94 10.54 -11.01 -2.61
CA LYS A 94 11.64 -11.19 -1.67
C LYS A 94 12.60 -12.33 -2.06
N THR A 95 12.21 -13.16 -3.02
CA THR A 95 13.01 -14.22 -3.62
C THR A 95 13.95 -13.72 -4.73
N LEU A 96 13.78 -12.47 -5.18
CA LEU A 96 14.55 -11.89 -6.27
C LEU A 96 16.03 -11.71 -5.88
N GLY A 97 16.94 -11.98 -6.81
CA GLY A 97 18.39 -11.75 -6.61
C GLY A 97 18.75 -10.26 -6.66
N VAL A 98 19.87 -9.90 -6.02
CA VAL A 98 20.33 -8.50 -5.85
C VAL A 98 20.42 -7.74 -7.19
N GLU A 99 20.96 -8.37 -8.25
CA GLU A 99 21.08 -7.73 -9.56
C GLU A 99 19.74 -7.40 -10.21
N ALA A 100 18.76 -8.30 -10.07
CA ALA A 100 17.41 -8.04 -10.56
C ALA A 100 16.67 -6.98 -9.71
N MET A 101 16.92 -6.94 -8.39
CA MET A 101 16.44 -5.85 -7.53
C MET A 101 17.03 -4.50 -7.97
N ARG A 102 18.32 -4.45 -8.30
CA ARG A 102 18.99 -3.27 -8.85
C ARG A 102 18.29 -2.77 -10.12
N THR A 103 18.06 -3.68 -11.06
CA THR A 103 17.37 -3.38 -12.31
C THR A 103 15.97 -2.82 -12.06
N ALA A 104 15.23 -3.42 -11.13
CA ALA A 104 13.88 -2.98 -10.76
C ALA A 104 13.90 -1.55 -10.17
N ILE A 105 14.79 -1.29 -9.22
CA ILE A 105 14.91 0.01 -8.54
C ILE A 105 15.34 1.09 -9.54
N ALA A 106 16.38 0.83 -10.35
CA ALA A 106 16.84 1.77 -11.37
C ALA A 106 15.72 2.14 -12.34
N ARG A 107 14.97 1.14 -12.82
CA ARG A 107 13.84 1.37 -13.74
C ARG A 107 12.76 2.26 -13.15
N VAL A 108 12.43 2.10 -11.88
CA VAL A 108 11.42 2.91 -11.19
C VAL A 108 11.92 4.34 -10.97
N LEU A 109 13.17 4.53 -10.60
CA LEU A 109 13.76 5.86 -10.41
C LEU A 109 13.89 6.64 -11.73
N GLU A 110 13.98 5.96 -12.87
CA GLU A 110 13.88 6.56 -14.21
C GLU A 110 12.43 6.90 -14.61
N GLY A 111 11.45 6.75 -13.71
CA GLY A 111 10.04 7.00 -13.98
C GLY A 111 9.31 5.84 -14.66
N GLY A 112 9.95 4.69 -14.81
CA GLY A 112 9.32 3.49 -15.36
C GLY A 112 8.56 2.68 -14.32
N VAL A 113 7.96 1.59 -14.77
CA VAL A 113 7.29 0.59 -13.93
C VAL A 113 8.05 -0.73 -14.05
N TRP A 114 8.13 -1.48 -12.94
CA TRP A 114 8.77 -2.79 -12.93
C TRP A 114 7.92 -3.85 -12.23
N THR A 115 7.75 -4.99 -12.90
CA THR A 115 7.16 -6.21 -12.33
C THR A 115 7.95 -7.42 -12.81
N PRO A 116 7.86 -8.58 -12.15
CA PRO A 116 8.41 -9.82 -12.70
C PRO A 116 7.90 -10.05 -14.12
N PRO A 117 8.79 -10.48 -15.05
CA PRO A 117 8.46 -10.54 -16.48
C PRO A 117 7.43 -11.61 -16.87
N ASP A 118 7.21 -12.56 -15.98
CA ASP A 118 6.25 -13.68 -16.11
C ASP A 118 4.82 -13.30 -15.67
N VAL A 119 4.63 -12.10 -15.14
CA VAL A 119 3.32 -11.63 -14.68
C VAL A 119 2.57 -10.92 -15.80
N ASP A 120 1.46 -11.52 -16.23
CA ASP A 120 0.53 -10.85 -17.14
C ASP A 120 -0.36 -9.84 -16.38
N LEU A 121 -0.07 -8.56 -16.52
CA LEU A 121 -0.85 -7.47 -15.93
C LEU A 121 -2.22 -7.27 -16.61
N LYS A 122 -2.44 -7.88 -17.79
CA LYS A 122 -3.70 -7.77 -18.54
C LYS A 122 -4.67 -8.93 -18.25
N ALA A 123 -4.23 -9.97 -17.55
CA ALA A 123 -5.11 -11.04 -17.11
C ALA A 123 -6.18 -10.46 -16.18
N GLY A 124 -7.43 -10.56 -16.60
CA GLY A 124 -8.54 -9.76 -16.07
C GLY A 124 -8.79 -9.97 -14.58
N THR A 125 -8.87 -8.88 -13.85
CA THR A 125 -9.59 -8.78 -12.59
C THR A 125 -11.08 -8.84 -12.92
N ASP A 126 -11.89 -9.58 -12.16
CA ASP A 126 -13.34 -9.58 -12.39
C ASP A 126 -13.90 -8.15 -12.18
N ALA A 127 -15.02 -7.86 -12.88
CA ALA A 127 -15.57 -6.52 -12.92
C ALA A 127 -15.97 -5.99 -11.54
N GLU A 128 -16.42 -6.86 -10.61
CA GLU A 128 -16.81 -6.46 -9.26
C GLU A 128 -15.58 -6.05 -8.43
N THR A 129 -14.49 -6.82 -8.53
CA THR A 129 -13.23 -6.50 -7.88
C THR A 129 -12.63 -5.21 -8.43
N ALA A 130 -12.62 -5.05 -9.76
CA ALA A 130 -12.10 -3.83 -10.39
C ALA A 130 -12.89 -2.57 -9.95
N ASP A 131 -14.21 -2.66 -9.88
CA ASP A 131 -15.07 -1.57 -9.40
C ASP A 131 -14.78 -1.23 -7.92
N LEU A 132 -14.69 -2.24 -7.04
CA LEU A 132 -14.36 -2.02 -5.65
C LEU A 132 -12.97 -1.39 -5.47
N MET A 133 -11.98 -1.82 -6.24
CA MET A 133 -10.64 -1.24 -6.21
C MET A 133 -10.66 0.23 -6.67
N ALA A 134 -11.39 0.53 -7.74
CA ALA A 134 -11.58 1.90 -8.21
C ALA A 134 -12.20 2.79 -7.13
N ARG A 135 -13.20 2.30 -6.40
CA ARG A 135 -13.83 3.02 -5.28
C ARG A 135 -12.85 3.22 -4.12
N LEU A 136 -12.10 2.19 -3.73
CA LEU A 136 -11.08 2.29 -2.67
C LEU A 136 -9.99 3.32 -3.01
N ALA A 137 -9.58 3.39 -4.27
CA ALA A 137 -8.61 4.38 -4.75
C ALA A 137 -9.12 5.84 -4.66
N THR A 138 -10.43 6.06 -4.49
CA THR A 138 -11.00 7.41 -4.27
C THR A 138 -10.89 7.90 -2.82
N LEU A 139 -10.49 7.04 -1.88
CA LEU A 139 -10.38 7.42 -0.48
C LEU A 139 -9.25 8.43 -0.27
N THR A 140 -9.50 9.43 0.56
CA THR A 140 -8.43 10.34 1.00
C THR A 140 -7.51 9.63 2.00
N PRO A 141 -6.27 10.12 2.21
CA PRO A 141 -5.34 9.53 3.20
C PRO A 141 -5.99 9.33 4.57
N GLN A 142 -6.72 10.33 5.05
CA GLN A 142 -7.40 10.26 6.34
C GLN A 142 -8.53 9.21 6.35
N GLN A 143 -9.25 9.05 5.23
CA GLN A 143 -10.27 8.01 5.08
C GLN A 143 -9.63 6.62 5.04
N VAL A 144 -8.48 6.45 4.40
CA VAL A 144 -7.71 5.20 4.43
C VAL A 144 -7.31 4.86 5.87
N ARG A 145 -6.74 5.82 6.63
CA ARG A 145 -6.39 5.62 8.06
C ARG A 145 -7.60 5.21 8.90
N VAL A 146 -8.74 5.90 8.72
CA VAL A 146 -9.98 5.54 9.43
C VAL A 146 -10.43 4.14 9.05
N LEU A 147 -10.42 3.76 7.77
CA LEU A 147 -10.80 2.42 7.32
C LEU A 147 -9.88 1.33 7.90
N MET A 148 -8.58 1.56 7.97
CA MET A 148 -7.62 0.65 8.62
C MET A 148 -8.01 0.42 10.09
N MET A 149 -8.27 1.49 10.84
CA MET A 149 -8.68 1.40 12.25
C MET A 149 -10.06 0.74 12.44
N LEU A 150 -10.98 0.94 11.48
CA LEU A 150 -12.26 0.23 11.46
C LEU A 150 -12.04 -1.30 11.27
N SER A 151 -11.12 -1.69 10.41
CA SER A 151 -10.76 -3.09 10.16
C SER A 151 -10.08 -3.76 11.38
N GLU A 152 -9.45 -2.96 12.23
CA GLU A 152 -8.92 -3.40 13.53
C GLU A 152 -10.00 -3.55 14.61
N GLY A 153 -11.23 -3.15 14.32
CA GLY A 153 -12.35 -3.21 15.25
C GLY A 153 -12.45 -2.02 16.21
N LEU A 154 -11.66 -0.96 16.02
CA LEU A 154 -11.67 0.20 16.92
C LEU A 154 -12.99 0.97 16.83
N LEU A 155 -13.51 1.40 17.97
CA LEU A 155 -14.70 2.25 18.04
C LEU A 155 -14.37 3.70 17.63
N ASN A 156 -15.39 4.46 17.17
CA ASN A 156 -15.19 5.86 16.76
C ASN A 156 -14.49 6.71 17.82
N LYS A 157 -14.76 6.48 19.11
CA LYS A 157 -14.11 7.17 20.22
C LYS A 157 -12.61 6.86 20.30
N GLN A 158 -12.22 5.60 20.05
CA GLN A 158 -10.83 5.16 20.03
C GLN A 158 -10.09 5.73 18.82
N ILE A 159 -10.74 5.71 17.64
CA ILE A 159 -10.23 6.31 16.41
C ILE A 159 -10.01 7.81 16.59
N ALA A 160 -11.00 8.50 17.20
CA ALA A 160 -10.91 9.92 17.49
C ALA A 160 -9.72 10.27 18.38
N TYR A 161 -9.48 9.45 19.42
CA TYR A 161 -8.33 9.57 20.29
C TYR A 161 -7.01 9.38 19.54
N ASN A 162 -6.88 8.30 18.76
CA ASN A 162 -5.66 7.98 18.02
C ASN A 162 -5.33 9.02 16.94
N LEU A 163 -6.35 9.61 16.32
CA LEU A 163 -6.17 10.63 15.29
C LEU A 163 -6.16 12.06 15.82
N THR A 164 -6.34 12.26 17.14
CA THR A 164 -6.41 13.57 17.80
C THR A 164 -7.48 14.49 17.18
N VAL A 165 -8.65 13.91 16.87
CA VAL A 165 -9.80 14.61 16.30
C VAL A 165 -11.08 14.36 17.13
N SER A 166 -12.18 15.05 16.82
CA SER A 166 -13.46 14.81 17.48
C SER A 166 -14.11 13.51 16.99
N GLU A 167 -14.94 12.87 17.83
CA GLU A 167 -15.76 11.73 17.42
C GLU A 167 -16.73 12.08 16.27
N ALA A 168 -17.20 13.32 16.23
CA ALA A 168 -18.05 13.81 15.13
C ALA A 168 -17.26 13.82 13.80
N THR A 169 -15.99 14.19 13.82
CA THR A 169 -15.09 14.13 12.64
C THR A 169 -14.92 12.69 12.16
N VAL A 170 -14.70 11.75 13.07
CA VAL A 170 -14.61 10.32 12.70
C VAL A 170 -15.91 9.82 12.09
N LYS A 171 -17.08 10.17 12.66
CA LYS A 171 -18.40 9.83 12.08
C LYS A 171 -18.57 10.38 10.66
N ALA A 172 -18.12 11.62 10.41
CA ALA A 172 -18.14 12.20 9.06
C ALA A 172 -17.24 11.41 8.09
N HIS A 173 -16.03 11.02 8.50
CA HIS A 173 -15.16 10.18 7.68
C HIS A 173 -15.79 8.81 7.40
N VAL A 174 -16.38 8.16 8.41
CA VAL A 174 -17.06 6.88 8.24
C VAL A 174 -18.20 7.01 7.23
N SER A 175 -19.06 8.02 7.36
CA SER A 175 -20.15 8.26 6.40
C SER A 175 -19.64 8.46 4.97
N ALA A 176 -18.56 9.23 4.80
CA ALA A 176 -17.97 9.46 3.49
C ALA A 176 -17.34 8.17 2.91
N ILE A 177 -16.73 7.33 3.73
CA ILE A 177 -16.20 6.01 3.33
C ILE A 177 -17.36 5.12 2.84
N LEU A 178 -18.45 5.01 3.61
CA LEU A 178 -19.61 4.20 3.23
C LEU A 178 -20.19 4.64 1.88
N GLN A 179 -20.32 5.95 1.67
CA GLN A 179 -20.80 6.52 0.42
C GLN A 179 -19.86 6.20 -0.75
N LYS A 180 -18.54 6.40 -0.59
CA LYS A 180 -17.55 6.15 -1.64
C LYS A 180 -17.45 4.67 -2.00
N LEU A 181 -17.52 3.78 -1.01
CA LEU A 181 -17.51 2.34 -1.23
C LEU A 181 -18.87 1.79 -1.71
N ASN A 182 -19.93 2.63 -1.70
CA ASN A 182 -21.31 2.24 -2.01
C ASN A 182 -21.77 1.06 -1.14
N VAL A 183 -21.60 1.20 0.18
CA VAL A 183 -22.05 0.23 1.19
C VAL A 183 -22.87 0.91 2.27
N GLU A 184 -23.76 0.15 2.91
CA GLU A 184 -24.72 0.70 3.85
C GLU A 184 -24.28 0.67 5.31
N SER A 185 -23.27 -0.12 5.62
CA SER A 185 -22.82 -0.32 7.01
C SER A 185 -21.30 -0.40 7.15
N ARG A 186 -20.84 -0.04 8.37
CA ARG A 186 -19.45 -0.20 8.77
C ARG A 186 -18.95 -1.63 8.54
N THR A 187 -19.75 -2.63 8.87
CA THR A 187 -19.38 -4.04 8.69
C THR A 187 -19.17 -4.37 7.22
N GLN A 188 -20.01 -3.87 6.33
CA GLN A 188 -19.83 -4.04 4.88
C GLN A 188 -18.56 -3.34 4.38
N ALA A 189 -18.24 -2.15 4.87
CA ALA A 189 -16.99 -1.46 4.52
C ALA A 189 -15.75 -2.27 4.94
N VAL A 190 -15.75 -2.84 6.15
CA VAL A 190 -14.67 -3.70 6.64
C VAL A 190 -14.58 -4.99 5.82
N ILE A 191 -15.70 -5.62 5.48
CA ILE A 191 -15.74 -6.81 4.62
C ILE A 191 -15.20 -6.47 3.21
N ALA A 192 -15.59 -5.35 2.64
CA ALA A 192 -15.11 -4.90 1.34
C ALA A 192 -13.58 -4.69 1.35
N ALA A 193 -13.04 -4.05 2.37
CA ALA A 193 -11.59 -3.91 2.54
C ALA A 193 -10.90 -5.29 2.68
N ALA A 194 -11.43 -6.17 3.54
CA ALA A 194 -10.87 -7.49 3.78
C ALA A 194 -10.90 -8.40 2.52
N LYS A 195 -11.91 -8.29 1.68
CA LYS A 195 -11.97 -9.01 0.39
C LYS A 195 -10.77 -8.71 -0.50
N ILE A 196 -10.31 -7.46 -0.52
CA ILE A 196 -9.13 -7.08 -1.31
C ILE A 196 -7.84 -7.52 -0.62
N GLU A 197 -7.78 -7.42 0.72
CA GLU A 197 -6.60 -7.77 1.50
C GLU A 197 -6.25 -9.26 1.46
N SER A 198 -7.26 -10.13 1.53
CA SER A 198 -7.06 -11.58 1.69
C SER A 198 -6.63 -12.31 0.41
N GLY A 199 -6.73 -11.68 -0.75
CA GLY A 199 -6.54 -12.38 -2.03
C GLY A 199 -7.55 -13.51 -2.30
N GLN A 200 -8.40 -13.81 -1.31
CA GLN A 200 -9.42 -14.85 -1.39
C GLN A 200 -10.73 -14.23 -1.87
N TRP A 201 -11.00 -14.36 -3.15
CA TRP A 201 -12.33 -14.10 -3.70
C TRP A 201 -13.16 -15.36 -3.53
N PRO A 202 -14.43 -15.29 -3.09
CA PRO A 202 -15.29 -16.46 -3.16
C PRO A 202 -15.42 -16.85 -4.65
N GLN A 203 -14.96 -18.04 -4.97
CA GLN A 203 -15.33 -18.64 -6.24
C GLN A 203 -16.84 -18.82 -6.22
N ALA A 204 -17.55 -18.22 -7.18
CA ALA A 204 -18.98 -18.40 -7.38
C ALA A 204 -19.32 -19.85 -7.73
#